data_aabb8c0d9c82ccd4a05325966e5fb70b
#
_entry.id   aabb8c0d9c82ccd4a05325966e5fb70b
#
_cell.length_a   1.000
_cell.length_b   1.000
_cell.length_c   1.000
_cell.angle_alpha   90.00
_cell.angle_beta   90.00
_cell.angle_gamma   90.00
#
_symmetry.space_group_name_H-M   'P 1'
#
loop_
_entity.id
_entity.type
_entity.pdbx_description
1 polymer ?
#
loop_
_entity_poly.entity_id
_entity_poly.type
_entity_poly.pdbx_seq_one_letter_code
_entity_poly.pdbx_strand_id
1 'polypeptide(L)'
;MNKKLENIAEQVKTCQKCNLCDTRTNAVPGKGDSNADIILIGEAPGKNEDQKGEPFVGSAGKILNDMLDNAGIKRNDVYITNIVKCRPPNNRVPTKDEERSCLDFITQEIEIINPKIICVLGNTAYSTLLGGKEITKNHGKIIENDGRKYFVTFHPAATIYNQKLVNELKKDFKKLAGLLKDGKQSPQFEDRRCDFCMAKTKHEVVVMPKIVTRKRKWLFKCTECNHERWLQPYRTVAESLY
;
A
#
# COMPACT_ATOMS: atom_id res chain seq x y z
N MET A 1 -17.98 -3.57 3.40
CA MET A 1 -16.68 -4.27 3.67
C MET A 1 -16.43 -5.30 2.60
N ASN A 2 -15.19 -5.57 2.20
CA ASN A 2 -14.88 -6.53 1.12
C ASN A 2 -14.92 -7.97 1.67
N LYS A 3 -15.87 -8.79 1.21
CA LYS A 3 -16.06 -10.19 1.68
C LYS A 3 -14.80 -11.05 1.59
N LYS A 4 -13.90 -10.78 0.62
CA LYS A 4 -12.65 -11.53 0.51
C LYS A 4 -11.69 -11.20 1.65
N LEU A 5 -11.57 -9.92 2.05
CA LEU A 5 -10.76 -9.52 3.21
C LEU A 5 -11.34 -10.03 4.52
N GLU A 6 -12.66 -10.07 4.65
CA GLU A 6 -13.32 -10.68 5.81
C GLU A 6 -12.98 -12.17 5.93
N ASN A 7 -13.00 -12.89 4.81
CA ASN A 7 -12.62 -14.32 4.80
C ASN A 7 -11.16 -14.52 5.20
N ILE A 8 -10.23 -13.67 4.72
CA ILE A 8 -8.83 -13.73 5.17
C ILE A 8 -8.73 -13.45 6.67
N ALA A 9 -9.45 -12.47 7.19
CA ALA A 9 -9.45 -12.15 8.61
C ALA A 9 -9.91 -13.34 9.47
N GLU A 10 -10.95 -14.06 9.05
CA GLU A 10 -11.42 -15.27 9.75
C GLU A 10 -10.38 -16.42 9.66
N GLN A 11 -9.76 -16.62 8.51
CA GLN A 11 -8.67 -17.59 8.38
C GLN A 11 -7.47 -17.23 9.27
N VAL A 12 -7.13 -15.96 9.41
CA VAL A 12 -6.07 -15.46 10.31
C VAL A 12 -6.42 -15.77 11.76
N LYS A 13 -7.66 -15.50 12.19
CA LYS A 13 -8.09 -15.74 13.57
C LYS A 13 -7.97 -17.20 13.98
N THR A 14 -8.27 -18.12 13.08
CA THR A 14 -8.26 -19.57 13.33
C THR A 14 -6.96 -20.25 12.91
N CYS A 15 -5.96 -19.51 12.39
CA CYS A 15 -4.72 -20.04 11.85
C CYS A 15 -3.88 -20.79 12.90
N GLN A 16 -3.34 -21.95 12.51
CA GLN A 16 -2.44 -22.81 13.31
C GLN A 16 -1.17 -23.18 12.54
N LYS A 17 -0.74 -22.36 11.55
CA LYS A 17 0.38 -22.68 10.65
C LYS A 17 1.77 -22.62 11.30
N CYS A 18 1.92 -22.03 12.49
CA CYS A 18 3.20 -21.93 13.22
C CYS A 18 2.98 -21.79 14.73
N ASN A 19 4.04 -21.99 15.53
CA ASN A 19 3.98 -22.01 17.00
C ASN A 19 3.54 -20.68 17.65
N LEU A 20 3.47 -19.58 16.89
CA LEU A 20 2.96 -18.31 17.43
C LEU A 20 1.47 -18.41 17.80
N CYS A 21 0.73 -19.38 17.24
CA CYS A 21 -0.66 -19.61 17.61
C CYS A 21 -0.83 -20.07 19.06
N ASP A 22 0.17 -20.74 19.64
CA ASP A 22 0.10 -21.30 20.98
C ASP A 22 0.23 -20.25 22.08
N THR A 23 0.84 -19.11 21.76
CA THR A 23 1.19 -18.06 22.75
C THR A 23 0.42 -16.75 22.55
N ARG A 24 -0.31 -16.58 21.44
CA ARG A 24 -1.09 -15.40 21.19
C ARG A 24 -2.36 -15.36 22.05
N THR A 25 -2.81 -14.16 22.42
CA THR A 25 -4.15 -13.94 22.95
C THR A 25 -5.15 -13.86 21.78
N ASN A 26 -4.83 -13.04 20.78
CA ASN A 26 -5.59 -12.92 19.54
C ASN A 26 -4.65 -12.90 18.33
N ALA A 27 -5.08 -13.51 17.23
CA ALA A 27 -4.48 -13.21 15.95
C ALA A 27 -4.92 -11.80 15.49
N VAL A 28 -4.06 -11.11 14.78
CA VAL A 28 -4.25 -9.72 14.37
C VAL A 28 -4.29 -9.64 12.85
N PRO A 29 -5.48 -9.76 12.21
CA PRO A 29 -5.64 -9.54 10.78
C PRO A 29 -5.36 -8.09 10.41
N GLY A 30 -5.19 -7.82 9.12
CA GLY A 30 -5.11 -6.46 8.61
C GLY A 30 -6.44 -5.72 8.77
N LYS A 31 -6.37 -4.36 8.86
CA LYS A 31 -7.53 -3.49 9.04
C LYS A 31 -7.36 -2.18 8.27
N GLY A 32 -8.44 -1.68 7.68
CA GLY A 32 -8.49 -0.40 6.98
C GLY A 32 -9.40 -0.42 5.77
N ASP A 33 -9.17 0.53 4.84
CA ASP A 33 -9.95 0.62 3.61
C ASP A 33 -9.59 -0.51 2.64
N SER A 34 -10.60 -1.22 2.17
CA SER A 34 -10.43 -2.28 1.16
C SER A 34 -10.04 -1.76 -0.23
N ASN A 35 -10.17 -0.47 -0.46
CA ASN A 35 -9.79 0.23 -1.70
C ASN A 35 -8.63 1.21 -1.46
N ALA A 36 -7.83 0.97 -0.44
CA ALA A 36 -6.73 1.85 -0.06
C ALA A 36 -5.69 1.98 -1.17
N ASP A 37 -5.30 3.20 -1.49
CA ASP A 37 -4.16 3.47 -2.37
C ASP A 37 -2.80 3.08 -1.72
N ILE A 38 -2.76 2.98 -0.38
CA ILE A 38 -1.58 2.57 0.39
C ILE A 38 -1.93 1.41 1.31
N ILE A 39 -1.09 0.37 1.27
CA ILE A 39 -1.00 -0.63 2.33
C ILE A 39 0.26 -0.40 3.15
N LEU A 40 0.12 -0.38 4.48
CA LEU A 40 1.23 -0.24 5.44
C LEU A 40 1.50 -1.61 6.06
N ILE A 41 2.74 -2.12 5.94
CA ILE A 41 3.11 -3.46 6.40
C ILE A 41 4.23 -3.36 7.42
N GLY A 42 3.91 -3.68 8.68
CA GLY A 42 4.87 -3.77 9.78
C GLY A 42 5.42 -5.19 9.99
N GLU A 43 6.12 -5.39 11.10
CA GLU A 43 6.77 -6.65 11.46
C GLU A 43 5.77 -7.66 12.07
N ALA A 44 5.25 -7.34 13.23
CA ALA A 44 4.45 -8.24 14.06
C ALA A 44 3.56 -7.45 15.03
N PRO A 45 2.45 -8.05 15.55
CA PRO A 45 1.69 -7.48 16.64
C PRO A 45 2.52 -7.37 17.92
N GLY A 46 2.37 -6.25 18.65
CA GLY A 46 2.84 -6.08 20.02
C GLY A 46 1.79 -6.53 21.04
N LYS A 47 2.05 -6.27 22.34
CA LYS A 47 1.16 -6.67 23.45
C LYS A 47 -0.24 -6.08 23.31
N ASN A 48 -0.36 -4.80 22.98
CA ASN A 48 -1.66 -4.13 22.88
C ASN A 48 -2.46 -4.62 21.67
N GLU A 49 -1.76 -4.90 20.56
CA GLU A 49 -2.35 -5.45 19.36
C GLU A 49 -2.88 -6.86 19.59
N ASP A 50 -2.09 -7.70 20.27
CA ASP A 50 -2.46 -9.06 20.67
C ASP A 50 -3.70 -9.08 21.59
N GLN A 51 -3.79 -8.12 22.55
CA GLN A 51 -4.95 -8.00 23.43
C GLN A 51 -6.21 -7.55 22.71
N LYS A 52 -6.10 -6.64 21.73
CA LYS A 52 -7.25 -6.04 21.03
C LYS A 52 -7.64 -6.73 19.74
N GLY A 53 -6.75 -7.56 19.15
CA GLY A 53 -6.95 -8.16 17.84
C GLY A 53 -6.87 -7.15 16.69
N GLU A 54 -6.23 -5.99 16.89
CA GLU A 54 -6.16 -4.91 15.90
C GLU A 54 -4.73 -4.43 15.67
N PRO A 55 -4.30 -4.14 14.40
CA PRO A 55 -2.94 -3.72 14.10
C PRO A 55 -2.68 -2.27 14.51
N PHE A 56 -1.48 -2.00 15.01
CA PHE A 56 -1.00 -0.65 15.32
C PHE A 56 -1.94 0.15 16.25
N VAL A 57 -2.27 -0.41 17.41
CA VAL A 57 -3.09 0.23 18.47
C VAL A 57 -2.30 0.56 19.74
N GLY A 58 -1.03 0.11 19.82
CA GLY A 58 -0.09 0.42 20.91
C GLY A 58 0.72 1.69 20.66
N SER A 59 1.89 1.80 21.33
CA SER A 59 2.78 2.96 21.23
C SER A 59 3.27 3.23 19.81
N ALA A 60 3.67 2.17 19.07
CA ALA A 60 4.06 2.28 17.66
C ALA A 60 2.90 2.76 16.79
N GLY A 61 1.67 2.34 17.12
CA GLY A 61 0.46 2.77 16.43
C GLY A 61 0.14 4.25 16.64
N LYS A 62 0.36 4.79 17.84
CA LYS A 62 0.23 6.23 18.10
C LYS A 62 1.21 7.04 17.25
N ILE A 63 2.47 6.61 17.21
CA ILE A 63 3.49 7.25 16.36
C ILE A 63 3.11 7.15 14.89
N LEU A 64 2.59 6.00 14.43
CA LEU A 64 2.13 5.85 13.05
C LEU A 64 1.01 6.85 12.74
N ASN A 65 0.04 7.02 13.64
CA ASN A 65 -1.04 8.00 13.48
C ASN A 65 -0.49 9.41 13.35
N ASP A 66 0.44 9.81 14.24
CA ASP A 66 1.08 11.12 14.19
C ASP A 66 1.83 11.35 12.87
N MET A 67 2.46 10.30 12.30
CA MET A 67 3.13 10.39 11.00
C MET A 67 2.15 10.55 9.84
N LEU A 68 1.06 9.77 9.85
CA LEU A 68 -0.01 9.87 8.87
C LEU A 68 -0.67 11.26 8.90
N ASP A 69 -1.05 11.74 10.09
CA ASP A 69 -1.69 13.04 10.28
C ASP A 69 -0.77 14.19 9.83
N ASN A 70 0.53 14.16 10.19
CA ASN A 70 1.53 15.14 9.74
C ASN A 70 1.73 15.14 8.21
N ALA A 71 1.46 14.02 7.55
CA ALA A 71 1.54 13.88 6.09
C ALA A 71 0.20 14.20 5.40
N GLY A 72 -0.87 14.44 6.14
CA GLY A 72 -2.22 14.66 5.61
C GLY A 72 -2.88 13.40 5.06
N ILE A 73 -2.47 12.22 5.52
CA ILE A 73 -3.06 10.92 5.18
C ILE A 73 -3.97 10.51 6.32
N LYS A 74 -5.24 10.27 6.05
CA LYS A 74 -6.16 9.78 7.08
C LYS A 74 -5.92 8.29 7.34
N ARG A 75 -5.90 7.89 8.61
CA ARG A 75 -5.74 6.47 8.96
C ARG A 75 -6.81 5.56 8.33
N ASN A 76 -8.03 6.07 8.14
CA ASN A 76 -9.13 5.31 7.55
C ASN A 76 -9.02 5.16 6.02
N ASP A 77 -8.13 5.91 5.35
CA ASP A 77 -7.91 5.84 3.90
C ASP A 77 -6.75 4.88 3.54
N VAL A 78 -6.15 4.22 4.53
CA VAL A 78 -5.07 3.23 4.34
C VAL A 78 -5.48 1.87 4.87
N TYR A 79 -4.81 0.82 4.38
CA TYR A 79 -4.89 -0.51 4.98
C TYR A 79 -3.61 -0.81 5.73
N ILE A 80 -3.72 -1.37 6.94
CA ILE A 80 -2.59 -1.59 7.85
C ILE A 80 -2.54 -3.04 8.27
N THR A 81 -1.37 -3.65 8.15
CA THR A 81 -1.16 -5.05 8.51
C THR A 81 0.29 -5.30 8.95
N ASN A 82 0.64 -6.57 9.27
CA ASN A 82 1.98 -7.00 9.63
C ASN A 82 2.38 -8.25 8.87
N ILE A 83 3.69 -8.51 8.74
CA ILE A 83 4.25 -9.74 8.15
C ILE A 83 3.71 -10.96 8.88
N VAL A 84 3.81 -11.02 10.22
CA VAL A 84 3.18 -12.09 11.00
C VAL A 84 1.92 -11.58 11.68
N LYS A 85 0.92 -12.44 11.80
CA LYS A 85 -0.40 -12.10 12.34
C LYS A 85 -0.54 -12.41 13.83
N CYS A 86 0.49 -12.98 14.44
CA CYS A 86 0.51 -13.36 15.84
C CYS A 86 1.70 -12.71 16.54
N ARG A 87 1.53 -12.37 17.81
CA ARG A 87 2.58 -11.75 18.62
C ARG A 87 3.68 -12.76 18.96
N PRO A 88 4.95 -12.51 18.60
CA PRO A 88 6.05 -13.34 19.08
C PRO A 88 6.28 -13.15 20.60
N PRO A 89 6.68 -14.20 21.33
CA PRO A 89 6.98 -14.12 22.76
C PRO A 89 7.98 -12.98 23.06
N ASN A 90 7.70 -12.19 24.07
CA ASN A 90 8.51 -11.03 24.50
C ASN A 90 8.75 -9.99 23.39
N ASN A 91 7.91 -9.94 22.37
CA ASN A 91 8.04 -9.09 21.17
C ASN A 91 9.40 -9.26 20.45
N ARG A 92 9.96 -10.49 20.45
CA ARG A 92 11.15 -10.78 19.64
C ARG A 92 10.85 -10.65 18.15
N VAL A 93 11.88 -10.52 17.36
CA VAL A 93 11.76 -10.59 15.89
C VAL A 93 11.21 -11.97 15.50
N PRO A 94 10.27 -12.05 14.57
CA PRO A 94 9.80 -13.34 14.03
C PRO A 94 10.93 -14.14 13.39
N THR A 95 10.85 -15.47 13.49
CA THR A 95 11.77 -16.34 12.74
C THR A 95 11.37 -16.39 11.26
N LYS A 96 12.30 -16.83 10.41
CA LYS A 96 12.01 -16.94 8.96
C LYS A 96 10.91 -17.96 8.66
N ASP A 97 10.75 -18.96 9.47
CA ASP A 97 9.66 -19.96 9.31
C ASP A 97 8.31 -19.38 9.71
N GLU A 98 8.26 -18.55 10.77
CA GLU A 98 7.06 -17.82 11.16
C GLU A 98 6.64 -16.80 10.09
N GLU A 99 7.62 -16.05 9.51
CA GLU A 99 7.37 -15.13 8.38
C GLU A 99 6.80 -15.88 7.18
N ARG A 100 7.44 -17.00 6.75
CA ARG A 100 6.98 -17.82 5.61
C ARG A 100 5.57 -18.36 5.83
N SER A 101 5.26 -18.83 7.03
CA SER A 101 3.94 -19.38 7.38
C SER A 101 2.81 -18.34 7.26
N CYS A 102 3.13 -17.04 7.41
CA CYS A 102 2.18 -15.94 7.31
C CYS A 102 2.16 -15.24 5.95
N LEU A 103 3.17 -15.46 5.08
CA LEU A 103 3.36 -14.69 3.86
C LEU A 103 2.17 -14.78 2.89
N ASP A 104 1.52 -15.94 2.83
CA ASP A 104 0.34 -16.16 2.01
C ASP A 104 -0.81 -15.17 2.34
N PHE A 105 -1.04 -14.85 3.62
CA PHE A 105 -2.04 -13.87 4.01
C PHE A 105 -1.70 -12.46 3.50
N ILE A 106 -0.42 -12.07 3.59
CA ILE A 106 0.04 -10.77 3.08
C ILE A 106 -0.15 -10.68 1.58
N THR A 107 0.23 -11.73 0.85
CA THR A 107 0.10 -11.77 -0.61
C THR A 107 -1.37 -11.61 -1.03
N GLN A 108 -2.27 -12.34 -0.39
CA GLN A 108 -3.71 -12.22 -0.67
C GLN A 108 -4.26 -10.83 -0.30
N GLU A 109 -3.87 -10.24 0.86
CA GLU A 109 -4.25 -8.88 1.23
C GLU A 109 -3.81 -7.86 0.16
N ILE A 110 -2.55 -7.94 -0.30
CA ILE A 110 -2.02 -7.06 -1.35
C ILE A 110 -2.77 -7.24 -2.67
N GLU A 111 -3.07 -8.47 -3.07
CA GLU A 111 -3.79 -8.77 -4.31
C GLU A 111 -5.23 -8.24 -4.30
N ILE A 112 -5.94 -8.40 -3.18
CA ILE A 112 -7.33 -7.95 -3.06
C ILE A 112 -7.43 -6.43 -3.01
N ILE A 113 -6.54 -5.77 -2.28
CA ILE A 113 -6.52 -4.31 -2.13
C ILE A 113 -5.97 -3.66 -3.40
N ASN A 114 -5.00 -4.30 -4.05
CA ASN A 114 -4.29 -3.80 -5.24
C ASN A 114 -3.84 -2.33 -5.09
N PRO A 115 -3.04 -2.01 -4.05
CA PRO A 115 -2.68 -0.65 -3.71
C PRO A 115 -1.73 -0.04 -4.76
N LYS A 116 -1.71 1.28 -4.88
CA LYS A 116 -0.71 2.00 -5.69
C LYS A 116 0.69 1.91 -5.07
N ILE A 117 0.77 1.89 -3.74
CA ILE A 117 2.04 1.85 -2.99
C ILE A 117 1.93 0.89 -1.81
N ILE A 118 2.92 0.01 -1.69
CA ILE A 118 3.13 -0.84 -0.53
C ILE A 118 4.18 -0.17 0.36
N CYS A 119 3.77 0.40 1.50
CA CYS A 119 4.67 1.02 2.45
C CYS A 119 5.20 -0.02 3.44
N VAL A 120 6.51 -0.25 3.39
CA VAL A 120 7.22 -1.27 4.16
C VAL A 120 7.84 -0.63 5.38
N LEU A 121 7.41 -1.03 6.58
CA LEU A 121 7.81 -0.45 7.86
C LEU A 121 8.85 -1.33 8.58
N GLY A 122 10.10 -0.96 8.53
CA GLY A 122 11.18 -1.61 9.28
C GLY A 122 11.93 -2.72 8.52
N ASN A 123 13.01 -3.20 9.14
CA ASN A 123 13.93 -4.17 8.53
C ASN A 123 13.25 -5.51 8.21
N THR A 124 12.45 -6.05 9.12
CA THR A 124 11.81 -7.35 8.95
C THR A 124 10.90 -7.36 7.74
N ALA A 125 9.99 -6.38 7.64
CA ALA A 125 9.12 -6.27 6.48
C ALA A 125 9.92 -6.04 5.18
N TYR A 126 10.99 -5.22 5.23
CA TYR A 126 11.86 -4.96 4.09
C TYR A 126 12.62 -6.22 3.64
N SER A 127 13.17 -7.00 4.58
CA SER A 127 13.87 -8.24 4.24
C SER A 127 12.92 -9.33 3.72
N THR A 128 11.73 -9.43 4.30
CA THR A 128 10.76 -10.48 3.96
C THR A 128 10.13 -10.26 2.58
N LEU A 129 9.75 -9.01 2.27
CA LEU A 129 9.05 -8.71 1.01
C LEU A 129 9.98 -8.46 -0.18
N LEU A 130 11.19 -7.96 0.09
CA LEU A 130 12.10 -7.47 -0.96
C LEU A 130 13.52 -8.07 -0.87
N GLY A 131 13.80 -8.97 0.10
CA GLY A 131 15.16 -9.44 0.33
C GLY A 131 16.13 -8.34 0.77
N GLY A 132 15.60 -7.18 1.15
CA GLY A 132 16.38 -5.98 1.42
C GLY A 132 17.18 -6.05 2.72
N LYS A 133 18.26 -5.27 2.76
CA LYS A 133 19.15 -5.11 3.92
C LYS A 133 19.40 -3.61 4.15
N GLU A 134 19.89 -3.25 5.35
CA GLU A 134 20.33 -1.89 5.68
C GLU A 134 19.28 -0.79 5.42
N ILE A 135 18.17 -0.86 6.14
CA ILE A 135 17.06 0.11 5.99
C ILE A 135 17.54 1.56 6.13
N THR A 136 18.58 1.82 6.89
CA THR A 136 19.19 3.15 7.07
C THR A 136 19.70 3.78 5.78
N LYS A 137 20.07 2.97 4.80
CA LYS A 137 20.53 3.44 3.48
C LYS A 137 19.39 3.51 2.46
N ASN A 138 18.25 2.88 2.76
CA ASN A 138 17.18 2.65 1.80
C ASN A 138 15.85 3.29 2.19
N HIS A 139 15.71 3.85 3.39
CA HIS A 139 14.48 4.54 3.78
C HIS A 139 14.21 5.75 2.87
N GLY A 140 12.94 6.08 2.71
CA GLY A 140 12.49 7.14 1.81
C GLY A 140 12.67 6.84 0.32
N LYS A 141 13.02 5.60 -0.08
CA LYS A 141 13.14 5.19 -1.49
C LYS A 141 11.93 4.38 -1.94
N ILE A 142 11.66 4.47 -3.25
CA ILE A 142 10.74 3.57 -3.96
C ILE A 142 11.58 2.48 -4.59
N ILE A 143 11.13 1.24 -4.43
CA ILE A 143 11.69 0.05 -5.07
C ILE A 143 10.56 -0.56 -5.91
N GLU A 144 10.81 -0.80 -7.18
CA GLU A 144 9.87 -1.54 -8.03
C GLU A 144 10.25 -3.02 -8.01
N ASN A 145 9.30 -3.86 -7.68
CA ASN A 145 9.44 -5.32 -7.70
C ASN A 145 8.13 -5.95 -8.15
N ASP A 146 8.21 -6.89 -9.09
CA ASP A 146 7.05 -7.60 -9.67
C ASP A 146 5.90 -6.67 -10.12
N GLY A 147 6.26 -5.53 -10.73
CA GLY A 147 5.29 -4.54 -11.21
C GLY A 147 4.60 -3.72 -10.14
N ARG A 148 5.02 -3.84 -8.87
CA ARG A 148 4.48 -3.12 -7.71
C ARG A 148 5.50 -2.12 -7.17
N LYS A 149 5.02 -1.01 -6.62
CA LYS A 149 5.85 0.03 -6.00
C LYS A 149 5.89 -0.16 -4.50
N TYR A 150 7.08 -0.33 -3.96
CA TYR A 150 7.35 -0.45 -2.52
C TYR A 150 8.04 0.82 -2.03
N PHE A 151 7.47 1.45 -1.03
CA PHE A 151 8.08 2.58 -0.33
C PHE A 151 8.66 2.08 0.99
N VAL A 152 9.98 2.20 1.17
CA VAL A 152 10.67 1.66 2.35
C VAL A 152 10.89 2.77 3.37
N THR A 153 10.53 2.52 4.64
CA THR A 153 10.80 3.47 5.73
C THR A 153 11.04 2.76 7.06
N PHE A 154 11.47 3.51 8.08
CA PHE A 154 11.68 2.98 9.42
C PHE A 154 10.37 2.51 10.05
N HIS A 155 10.49 1.49 10.93
CA HIS A 155 9.36 1.12 11.77
C HIS A 155 9.09 2.23 12.79
N PRO A 156 7.83 2.65 13.01
CA PRO A 156 7.50 3.70 13.98
C PRO A 156 8.11 3.47 15.38
N ALA A 157 8.13 2.23 15.86
CA ALA A 157 8.73 1.90 17.15
C ALA A 157 10.23 2.24 17.25
N ALA A 158 10.97 2.34 16.14
CA ALA A 158 12.39 2.69 16.16
C ALA A 158 12.63 4.11 16.72
N THR A 159 11.65 5.00 16.58
CA THR A 159 11.73 6.38 17.12
C THR A 159 11.65 6.43 18.64
N ILE A 160 11.08 5.40 19.29
CA ILE A 160 11.04 5.31 20.77
C ILE A 160 12.45 5.18 21.33
N TYR A 161 13.30 4.44 20.64
CA TYR A 161 14.69 4.18 21.05
C TYR A 161 15.68 5.20 20.48
N ASN A 162 15.34 5.84 19.36
CA ASN A 162 16.19 6.81 18.67
C ASN A 162 15.37 8.01 18.17
N GLN A 163 15.33 9.07 18.98
CA GLN A 163 14.60 10.31 18.68
C GLN A 163 15.07 11.01 17.39
N LYS A 164 16.30 10.77 16.94
CA LYS A 164 16.82 11.37 15.68
C LYS A 164 16.02 10.86 14.46
N LEU A 165 15.47 9.65 14.54
CA LEU A 165 14.67 9.06 13.46
C LEU A 165 13.29 9.71 13.29
N VAL A 166 12.80 10.47 14.26
CA VAL A 166 11.48 11.13 14.18
C VAL A 166 11.40 12.05 12.96
N ASN A 167 12.43 12.87 12.74
CA ASN A 167 12.46 13.81 11.63
C ASN A 167 12.59 13.10 10.27
N GLU A 168 13.38 12.03 10.21
CA GLU A 168 13.52 11.23 8.99
C GLU A 168 12.21 10.52 8.66
N LEU A 169 11.56 9.94 9.66
CA LEU A 169 10.25 9.29 9.48
C LEU A 169 9.18 10.30 9.00
N LYS A 170 9.16 11.52 9.56
CA LYS A 170 8.28 12.60 9.10
C LYS A 170 8.53 13.00 7.65
N LYS A 171 9.81 13.10 7.22
CA LYS A 171 10.17 13.36 5.83
C LYS A 171 9.69 12.25 4.90
N ASP A 172 9.90 11.00 5.31
CA ASP A 172 9.49 9.83 4.54
C ASP A 172 7.96 9.81 4.34
N PHE A 173 7.17 10.03 5.41
CA PHE A 173 5.71 10.06 5.29
C PHE A 173 5.20 11.24 4.44
N LYS A 174 5.84 12.41 4.51
CA LYS A 174 5.52 13.53 3.60
C LYS A 174 5.82 13.17 2.14
N LYS A 175 6.94 12.47 1.89
CA LYS A 175 7.27 11.98 0.55
C LYS A 175 6.25 10.95 0.08
N LEU A 176 5.86 10.00 0.93
CA LEU A 176 4.82 9.02 0.64
C LEU A 176 3.50 9.69 0.24
N ALA A 177 3.08 10.74 0.96
CA ALA A 177 1.87 11.50 0.62
C ALA A 177 2.00 12.24 -0.74
N GLY A 178 3.19 12.75 -1.07
CA GLY A 178 3.47 13.36 -2.38
C GLY A 178 3.24 12.40 -3.52
N LEU A 179 3.70 11.16 -3.38
CA LEU A 179 3.55 10.12 -4.41
C LEU A 179 2.08 9.77 -4.73
N LEU A 180 1.17 9.97 -3.78
CA LEU A 180 -0.28 9.81 -4.03
C LEU A 180 -0.87 10.98 -4.81
N LYS A 181 -0.34 12.19 -4.60
CA LYS A 181 -0.80 13.40 -5.30
C LYS A 181 -0.36 13.38 -6.76
N ASP A 182 0.86 12.91 -7.02
CA ASP A 182 1.39 12.75 -8.38
C ASP A 182 0.60 11.69 -9.19
N GLY A 183 -0.04 10.73 -8.52
CA GLY A 183 -0.98 9.77 -9.13
C GLY A 183 -2.40 10.32 -9.35
N LYS A 184 -2.76 11.43 -8.75
CA LYS A 184 -3.97 12.21 -9.06
C LYS A 184 -3.59 13.33 -10.02
N GLN A 185 -3.13 12.98 -11.22
CA GLN A 185 -3.15 13.93 -12.32
C GLN A 185 -4.59 14.43 -12.46
N SER A 186 -4.75 15.75 -12.51
CA SER A 186 -6.03 16.34 -12.92
C SER A 186 -6.48 15.63 -14.19
N PRO A 187 -7.76 15.28 -14.32
CA PRO A 187 -8.22 14.58 -15.51
C PRO A 187 -7.73 15.35 -16.73
N GLN A 188 -6.97 14.67 -17.59
CA GLN A 188 -6.51 15.28 -18.83
C GLN A 188 -7.60 15.12 -19.86
N PHE A 189 -7.93 16.21 -20.53
CA PHE A 189 -8.97 16.25 -21.54
C PHE A 189 -8.36 16.55 -22.90
N GLU A 190 -8.89 15.89 -23.92
CA GLU A 190 -8.54 16.14 -25.31
C GLU A 190 -9.81 16.30 -26.14
N ASP A 191 -9.89 17.34 -26.95
CA ASP A 191 -11.00 17.54 -27.87
C ASP A 191 -10.88 16.58 -29.05
N ARG A 192 -11.83 15.66 -29.19
CA ARG A 192 -11.87 14.65 -30.26
C ARG A 192 -13.27 14.52 -30.85
N ARG A 193 -13.34 14.06 -32.09
CA ARG A 193 -14.60 13.62 -32.65
C ARG A 193 -15.01 12.29 -31.98
N CYS A 194 -16.15 12.30 -31.32
CA CYS A 194 -16.76 11.08 -30.78
C CYS A 194 -17.57 10.41 -31.88
N ASP A 195 -17.24 9.16 -32.18
CA ASP A 195 -17.95 8.41 -33.22
C ASP A 195 -19.39 8.06 -32.81
N PHE A 196 -19.70 8.08 -31.51
CA PHE A 196 -21.02 7.83 -30.98
C PHE A 196 -21.89 9.10 -30.97
N CYS A 197 -21.35 10.23 -30.48
CA CYS A 197 -22.06 11.53 -30.52
C CYS A 197 -22.04 12.17 -31.90
N MET A 198 -21.19 11.70 -32.82
CA MET A 198 -20.93 12.27 -34.14
C MET A 198 -20.46 13.74 -34.13
N ALA A 199 -20.04 14.22 -32.96
CA ALA A 199 -19.61 15.61 -32.70
C ALA A 199 -18.20 15.68 -32.14
N LYS A 200 -17.56 16.87 -32.18
CA LYS A 200 -16.31 17.15 -31.48
C LYS A 200 -16.63 17.41 -30.02
N THR A 201 -16.18 16.54 -29.12
CA THR A 201 -16.44 16.59 -27.68
C THR A 201 -15.14 16.45 -26.89
N LYS A 202 -15.17 16.84 -25.61
CA LYS A 202 -14.06 16.58 -24.69
C LYS A 202 -14.01 15.09 -24.37
N HIS A 203 -12.81 14.56 -24.30
CA HIS A 203 -12.54 13.17 -23.89
C HIS A 203 -11.56 13.18 -22.74
N GLU A 204 -11.93 12.50 -21.66
CA GLU A 204 -11.06 12.29 -20.50
C GLU A 204 -10.11 11.13 -20.79
N VAL A 205 -8.84 11.28 -20.39
CA VAL A 205 -7.87 10.19 -20.39
C VAL A 205 -8.11 9.32 -19.15
N VAL A 206 -8.69 8.15 -19.35
CA VAL A 206 -9.13 7.26 -18.23
C VAL A 206 -8.01 6.33 -17.78
N VAL A 207 -7.18 5.85 -18.68
CA VAL A 207 -6.12 4.87 -18.39
C VAL A 207 -4.83 5.21 -19.13
N MET A 208 -3.71 5.03 -18.43
CA MET A 208 -2.36 5.20 -18.95
C MET A 208 -2.06 4.26 -20.13
N PRO A 209 -1.05 4.56 -20.94
CA PRO A 209 -0.83 3.91 -22.21
C PRO A 209 -0.64 2.40 -22.11
N LYS A 210 -1.27 1.71 -23.02
CA LYS A 210 -1.16 0.27 -23.23
C LYS A 210 -0.64 0.02 -24.65
N ILE A 211 0.24 -0.95 -24.83
CA ILE A 211 0.67 -1.34 -26.16
C ILE A 211 -0.42 -2.20 -26.80
N VAL A 212 -1.08 -1.65 -27.80
CA VAL A 212 -2.09 -2.33 -28.60
C VAL A 212 -1.61 -2.34 -30.04
N THR A 213 -1.42 -3.52 -30.64
CA THR A 213 -0.97 -3.66 -32.04
C THR A 213 0.28 -2.83 -32.39
N ARG A 214 1.37 -2.99 -31.59
CA ARG A 214 2.66 -2.28 -31.73
C ARG A 214 2.61 -0.74 -31.61
N LYS A 215 1.48 -0.16 -31.18
CA LYS A 215 1.33 1.29 -30.97
C LYS A 215 0.85 1.54 -29.54
N ARG A 216 1.37 2.59 -28.89
CA ARG A 216 0.85 3.06 -27.61
C ARG A 216 -0.52 3.70 -27.82
N LYS A 217 -1.52 3.30 -27.03
CA LYS A 217 -2.86 3.88 -27.02
C LYS A 217 -3.28 4.18 -25.60
N TRP A 218 -4.07 5.22 -25.42
CA TRP A 218 -4.71 5.58 -24.16
C TRP A 218 -6.21 5.28 -24.25
N LEU A 219 -6.83 4.98 -23.13
CA LEU A 219 -8.29 4.88 -23.05
C LEU A 219 -8.84 6.29 -22.86
N PHE A 220 -9.66 6.73 -23.79
CA PHE A 220 -10.38 7.99 -23.74
C PHE A 220 -11.87 7.74 -23.52
N LYS A 221 -12.48 8.57 -22.67
CA LYS A 221 -13.90 8.54 -22.37
C LYS A 221 -14.55 9.86 -22.78
N CYS A 222 -15.54 9.81 -23.62
CA CYS A 222 -16.31 10.98 -24.02
C CYS A 222 -17.09 11.55 -22.84
N THR A 223 -16.98 12.84 -22.56
CA THR A 223 -17.66 13.50 -21.44
C THR A 223 -19.16 13.64 -21.64
N GLU A 224 -19.65 13.57 -22.88
CA GLU A 224 -21.06 13.72 -23.23
C GLU A 224 -21.84 12.39 -23.16
N CYS A 225 -21.29 11.31 -23.75
CA CYS A 225 -22.02 10.03 -23.85
C CYS A 225 -21.36 8.88 -23.08
N ASN A 226 -20.25 9.13 -22.37
CA ASN A 226 -19.47 8.12 -21.64
C ASN A 226 -18.87 7.00 -22.51
N HIS A 227 -18.92 7.10 -23.85
CA HIS A 227 -18.32 6.10 -24.73
C HIS A 227 -16.80 6.04 -24.56
N GLU A 228 -16.25 4.86 -24.37
CA GLU A 228 -14.82 4.62 -24.14
C GLU A 228 -14.14 4.02 -25.38
N ARG A 229 -12.94 4.50 -25.68
CA ARG A 229 -12.17 4.03 -26.84
C ARG A 229 -10.65 4.10 -26.63
N TRP A 230 -9.92 3.10 -27.10
CA TRP A 230 -8.46 3.11 -27.14
C TRP A 230 -7.96 3.85 -28.38
N LEU A 231 -7.39 5.04 -28.17
CA LEU A 231 -6.92 5.92 -29.23
C LEU A 231 -5.45 6.31 -29.03
N GLN A 232 -4.77 6.74 -30.11
CA GLN A 232 -3.52 7.45 -29.98
C GLN A 232 -3.81 8.88 -29.52
N PRO A 233 -3.10 9.41 -28.48
CA PRO A 233 -3.29 10.81 -28.07
C PRO A 233 -2.72 11.77 -29.09
N TYR A 234 -3.16 13.01 -29.08
CA TYR A 234 -2.44 14.08 -29.74
C TYR A 234 -1.12 14.37 -29.00
N ARG A 235 -0.15 14.98 -29.68
CA ARG A 235 1.21 15.20 -29.17
C ARG A 235 1.26 15.88 -27.80
N THR A 236 0.36 16.87 -27.58
CA THR A 236 0.26 17.63 -26.33
C THR A 236 -0.11 16.80 -25.11
N VAL A 237 -0.95 15.76 -25.26
CA VAL A 237 -1.31 14.85 -24.17
C VAL A 237 -0.20 13.84 -23.91
N ALA A 238 0.49 13.39 -24.97
CA ALA A 238 1.62 12.47 -24.84
C ALA A 238 2.80 13.10 -24.10
N GLU A 239 3.10 14.39 -24.33
CA GLU A 239 4.20 15.10 -23.67
C GLU A 239 3.94 15.41 -22.19
N SER A 240 2.69 15.48 -21.75
CA SER A 240 2.33 15.76 -20.37
C SER A 240 2.22 14.51 -19.50
N LEU A 241 2.34 13.31 -20.09
CA LEU A 241 2.22 12.00 -19.42
C LEU A 241 3.58 11.31 -19.17
N TYR A 242 4.71 11.98 -19.48
CA TYR A 242 6.08 11.51 -19.24
C TYR A 242 6.76 12.26 -18.10
#